data_6831ab09e53aec0ad87913f625b8a927
#
_entry.id   6831ab09e53aec0ad87913f625b8a927
#
_cell.length_a   1.000
_cell.length_b   1.000
_cell.length_c   1.000
_cell.angle_alpha   90.00
_cell.angle_beta   90.00
_cell.angle_gamma   90.00
#
_symmetry.space_group_name_H-M   'P 1'
#
loop_
_entity.id
_entity.type
_entity.pdbx_description
1 polymer ?
#
loop_
_entity_poly.entity_id
_entity_poly.type
_entity_poly.pdbx_seq_one_letter_code
_entity_poly.pdbx_strand_id
1 'polypeptide(L)'
;MLAQLQARLAENPDDEYGWSILANAMMSLKRFPEAIQAYESWLQLVGNRSDVLVRYADALAMAAGGDFSGRPTGLLEEALAADPFEPQGLWLSGIAARERGDFKQALIYWYRLEPVLVEQPQLLGNLEQMIAETEAAVLTNGAALPNRSKNPITGQ
;
A
#
# COMPACT_ATOMS: atom_id res chain seq x y z
N MET A 1 -26.82 4.58 9.94
CA MET A 1 -25.52 5.00 10.48
C MET A 1 -24.62 5.65 9.42
N LEU A 2 -24.34 5.01 8.29
CA LEU A 2 -23.51 5.61 7.22
C LEU A 2 -24.15 6.85 6.59
N ALA A 3 -25.45 6.87 6.33
CA ALA A 3 -26.15 8.04 5.80
C ALA A 3 -26.06 9.26 6.73
N GLN A 4 -26.08 9.05 8.04
CA GLN A 4 -25.91 10.13 9.02
C GLN A 4 -24.48 10.66 9.03
N LEU A 5 -23.49 9.78 8.87
CA LEU A 5 -22.09 10.16 8.74
C LEU A 5 -21.85 10.97 7.46
N GLN A 6 -22.41 10.52 6.33
CA GLN A 6 -22.32 11.27 5.07
C GLN A 6 -22.99 12.66 5.16
N ALA A 7 -24.18 12.75 5.79
CA ALA A 7 -24.84 14.04 6.02
C ALA A 7 -23.97 14.96 6.89
N ARG A 8 -23.40 14.44 7.99
CA ARG A 8 -22.48 15.20 8.87
C ARG A 8 -21.24 15.71 8.11
N LEU A 9 -20.66 14.90 7.24
CA LEU A 9 -19.50 15.28 6.45
C LEU A 9 -19.83 16.31 5.37
N ALA A 10 -21.07 16.32 4.86
CA ALA A 10 -21.54 17.37 3.96
C ALA A 10 -21.67 18.73 4.67
N GLU A 11 -22.03 18.72 5.95
CA GLU A 11 -22.13 19.94 6.80
C GLU A 11 -20.77 20.35 7.37
N ASN A 12 -19.90 19.40 7.66
CA ASN A 12 -18.57 19.62 8.23
C ASN A 12 -17.50 18.85 7.42
N PRO A 13 -17.08 19.39 6.28
CA PRO A 13 -16.11 18.72 5.39
C PRO A 13 -14.70 18.62 5.98
N ASP A 14 -14.38 19.38 7.03
CA ASP A 14 -13.08 19.38 7.70
C ASP A 14 -12.94 18.27 8.77
N ASP A 15 -13.94 17.39 8.90
CA ASP A 15 -13.90 16.24 9.82
C ASP A 15 -13.02 15.10 9.25
N GLU A 16 -11.71 15.19 9.48
CA GLU A 16 -10.73 14.18 9.06
C GLU A 16 -11.10 12.78 9.58
N TYR A 17 -11.48 12.69 10.85
CA TYR A 17 -11.84 11.41 11.45
C TYR A 17 -13.09 10.81 10.81
N GLY A 18 -14.07 11.65 10.50
CA GLY A 18 -15.28 11.22 9.78
C GLY A 18 -14.96 10.66 8.39
N TRP A 19 -14.09 11.31 7.63
CA TRP A 19 -13.66 10.79 6.33
C TRP A 19 -12.92 9.46 6.45
N SER A 20 -12.05 9.30 7.44
CA SER A 20 -11.35 8.04 7.68
C SER A 20 -12.30 6.88 7.99
N ILE A 21 -13.33 7.10 8.83
CA ILE A 21 -14.36 6.12 9.13
C ILE A 21 -15.16 5.76 7.87
N LEU A 22 -15.59 6.76 7.11
CA LEU A 22 -16.38 6.54 5.89
C LEU A 22 -15.59 5.73 4.87
N ALA A 23 -14.35 6.11 4.58
CA ALA A 23 -13.49 5.42 3.63
C ALA A 23 -13.27 3.94 4.02
N ASN A 24 -12.92 3.68 5.28
CA ASN A 24 -12.72 2.32 5.78
C ASN A 24 -14.00 1.48 5.76
N ALA A 25 -15.14 2.07 6.10
CA ALA A 25 -16.44 1.39 6.04
C ALA A 25 -16.80 1.03 4.59
N MET A 26 -16.60 1.95 3.63
CA MET A 26 -16.85 1.68 2.21
C MET A 26 -15.94 0.58 1.65
N MET A 27 -14.64 0.57 2.03
CA MET A 27 -13.72 -0.51 1.68
C MET A 27 -14.22 -1.87 2.22
N SER A 28 -14.60 -1.93 3.50
CA SER A 28 -15.11 -3.16 4.13
C SER A 28 -16.39 -3.69 3.47
N LEU A 29 -17.23 -2.80 2.98
CA LEU A 29 -18.46 -3.12 2.25
C LEU A 29 -18.21 -3.38 0.76
N LYS A 30 -16.97 -3.32 0.29
CA LYS A 30 -16.56 -3.43 -1.13
C LYS A 30 -17.24 -2.38 -2.03
N ARG A 31 -17.62 -1.25 -1.45
CA ARG A 31 -18.16 -0.08 -2.15
C ARG A 31 -17.00 0.82 -2.58
N PHE A 32 -16.17 0.30 -3.49
CA PHE A 32 -14.91 0.94 -3.87
C PHE A 32 -15.07 2.35 -4.48
N PRO A 33 -16.08 2.63 -5.33
CA PRO A 33 -16.27 3.99 -5.85
C PRO A 33 -16.50 5.02 -4.74
N GLU A 34 -17.28 4.69 -3.72
CA GLU A 34 -17.54 5.58 -2.58
C GLU A 34 -16.35 5.67 -1.63
N ALA A 35 -15.58 4.58 -1.48
CA ALA A 35 -14.31 4.61 -0.74
C ALA A 35 -13.32 5.56 -1.41
N ILE A 36 -13.18 5.52 -2.72
CA ILE A 36 -12.34 6.40 -3.52
C ILE A 36 -12.70 7.88 -3.26
N GLN A 37 -13.98 8.24 -3.35
CA GLN A 37 -14.44 9.60 -3.08
C GLN A 37 -14.11 10.06 -1.65
N ALA A 38 -14.27 9.18 -0.67
CA ALA A 38 -13.93 9.48 0.71
C ALA A 38 -12.42 9.67 0.92
N TYR A 39 -11.57 8.84 0.27
CA TYR A 39 -10.11 9.04 0.31
C TYR A 39 -9.67 10.32 -0.39
N GLU A 40 -10.29 10.68 -1.51
CA GLU A 40 -10.01 11.95 -2.20
C GLU A 40 -10.32 13.16 -1.31
N SER A 41 -11.48 13.15 -0.65
CA SER A 41 -11.85 14.20 0.31
C SER A 41 -10.88 14.24 1.50
N TRP A 42 -10.49 13.09 2.02
CA TRP A 42 -9.54 13.00 3.12
C TRP A 42 -8.16 13.55 2.72
N LEU A 43 -7.65 13.19 1.54
CA LEU A 43 -6.38 13.71 1.03
C LEU A 43 -6.39 15.22 0.81
N GLN A 44 -7.52 15.83 0.46
CA GLN A 44 -7.63 17.27 0.36
C GLN A 44 -7.40 17.98 1.71
N LEU A 45 -7.74 17.32 2.82
CA LEU A 45 -7.53 17.87 4.17
C LEU A 45 -6.09 17.68 4.66
N VAL A 46 -5.52 16.48 4.44
CA VAL A 46 -4.25 16.09 5.09
C VAL A 46 -3.04 16.16 4.16
N GLY A 47 -3.24 16.47 2.90
CA GLY A 47 -2.18 16.48 1.89
C GLY A 47 -1.64 15.08 1.58
N ASN A 48 -0.39 15.01 1.13
CA ASN A 48 0.27 13.77 0.70
C ASN A 48 0.73 12.91 1.88
N ARG A 49 -0.18 12.59 2.79
CA ARG A 49 0.10 11.70 3.92
C ARG A 49 0.19 10.25 3.43
N SER A 50 1.32 9.59 3.69
CA SER A 50 1.65 8.28 3.08
C SER A 50 0.63 7.19 3.38
N ASP A 51 0.15 7.09 4.62
CA ASP A 51 -0.85 6.10 5.02
C ASP A 51 -2.20 6.27 4.30
N VAL A 52 -2.59 7.50 3.97
CA VAL A 52 -3.83 7.78 3.22
C VAL A 52 -3.63 7.52 1.73
N LEU A 53 -2.48 7.91 1.17
CA LEU A 53 -2.13 7.63 -0.23
C LEU A 53 -2.13 6.13 -0.54
N VAL A 54 -1.58 5.32 0.36
CA VAL A 54 -1.56 3.85 0.21
C VAL A 54 -2.96 3.26 0.22
N ARG A 55 -3.82 3.69 1.14
CA ARG A 55 -5.22 3.22 1.21
C ARG A 55 -6.03 3.65 -0.01
N TYR A 56 -5.78 4.83 -0.52
CA TYR A 56 -6.39 5.30 -1.76
C TYR A 56 -5.92 4.48 -2.97
N ALA A 57 -4.63 4.17 -3.07
CA ALA A 57 -4.09 3.29 -4.10
C ALA A 57 -4.74 1.90 -4.07
N ASP A 58 -4.88 1.33 -2.86
CA ASP A 58 -5.56 0.04 -2.65
C ASP A 58 -7.02 0.09 -3.10
N ALA A 59 -7.76 1.15 -2.76
CA ALA A 59 -9.15 1.32 -3.18
C ALA A 59 -9.30 1.38 -4.70
N LEU A 60 -8.41 2.11 -5.38
CA LEU A 60 -8.38 2.18 -6.84
C LEU A 60 -8.07 0.82 -7.48
N ALA A 61 -7.07 0.11 -6.94
CA ALA A 61 -6.72 -1.22 -7.43
C ALA A 61 -7.88 -2.21 -7.22
N MET A 62 -8.52 -2.21 -6.05
CA MET A 62 -9.67 -3.06 -5.78
C MET A 62 -10.87 -2.75 -6.70
N ALA A 63 -11.11 -1.48 -7.01
CA ALA A 63 -12.12 -1.09 -7.98
C ALA A 63 -11.82 -1.60 -9.40
N ALA A 64 -10.54 -1.79 -9.72
CA ALA A 64 -10.05 -2.34 -10.99
C ALA A 64 -9.82 -3.86 -10.95
N GLY A 65 -10.39 -4.56 -9.99
CA GLY A 65 -10.25 -6.03 -9.87
C GLY A 65 -8.89 -6.50 -9.37
N GLY A 66 -8.16 -5.65 -8.65
CA GLY A 66 -6.83 -5.93 -8.11
C GLY A 66 -5.67 -5.43 -8.99
N ASP A 67 -5.95 -4.69 -10.04
CA ASP A 67 -4.94 -4.13 -10.94
C ASP A 67 -4.32 -2.85 -10.34
N PHE A 68 -3.01 -2.92 -10.04
CA PHE A 68 -2.22 -1.79 -9.53
C PHE A 68 -1.59 -0.93 -10.64
N SER A 69 -1.82 -1.24 -11.92
CA SER A 69 -1.23 -0.46 -13.02
C SER A 69 -1.75 0.98 -13.07
N GLY A 70 -0.90 1.88 -13.54
CA GLY A 70 -1.24 3.30 -13.71
C GLY A 70 -1.30 4.08 -12.39
N ARG A 71 -2.45 4.71 -12.10
CA ARG A 71 -2.58 5.62 -10.94
C ARG A 71 -2.30 4.97 -9.57
N PRO A 72 -2.75 3.74 -9.25
CA PRO A 72 -2.38 3.10 -7.98
C PRO A 72 -0.87 3.01 -7.77
N THR A 73 -0.11 2.61 -8.79
CA THR A 73 1.37 2.58 -8.70
C THR A 73 1.95 3.97 -8.42
N GLY A 74 1.48 5.02 -9.11
CA GLY A 74 1.94 6.39 -8.86
C GLY A 74 1.68 6.86 -7.43
N LEU A 75 0.53 6.55 -6.86
CA LEU A 75 0.20 6.88 -5.48
C LEU A 75 1.07 6.12 -4.46
N LEU A 76 1.40 4.86 -4.74
CA LEU A 76 2.34 4.09 -3.92
C LEU A 76 3.75 4.68 -3.96
N GLU A 77 4.20 5.15 -5.13
CA GLU A 77 5.48 5.85 -5.27
C GLU A 77 5.50 7.17 -4.49
N GLU A 78 4.44 7.96 -4.56
CA GLU A 78 4.27 9.19 -3.77
C GLU A 78 4.27 8.89 -2.26
N ALA A 79 3.58 7.84 -1.84
CA ALA A 79 3.53 7.42 -0.43
C ALA A 79 4.92 7.03 0.08
N LEU A 80 5.67 6.23 -0.69
CA LEU A 80 7.02 5.80 -0.31
C LEU A 80 8.07 6.91 -0.45
N ALA A 81 7.81 7.95 -1.22
CA ALA A 81 8.61 9.17 -1.23
C ALA A 81 8.42 9.99 0.06
N ALA A 82 7.20 10.02 0.60
CA ALA A 82 6.88 10.68 1.87
C ALA A 82 7.33 9.87 3.09
N ASP A 83 7.10 8.56 3.08
CA ASP A 83 7.57 7.61 4.09
C ASP A 83 8.15 6.34 3.43
N PRO A 84 9.49 6.23 3.30
CA PRO A 84 10.15 5.09 2.67
C PRO A 84 9.94 3.74 3.35
N PHE A 85 9.39 3.73 4.56
CA PHE A 85 9.16 2.54 5.38
C PHE A 85 7.68 2.32 5.71
N GLU A 86 6.79 3.00 5.02
CA GLU A 86 5.34 2.77 5.18
C GLU A 86 5.01 1.31 4.85
N PRO A 87 4.53 0.52 5.85
CA PRO A 87 4.50 -0.94 5.71
C PRO A 87 3.57 -1.44 4.61
N GLN A 88 2.36 -0.90 4.53
CA GLN A 88 1.39 -1.30 3.51
C GLN A 88 1.82 -0.85 2.11
N GLY A 89 2.47 0.32 2.01
CA GLY A 89 3.04 0.83 0.76
C GLY A 89 4.13 -0.09 0.22
N LEU A 90 5.05 -0.54 1.08
CA LEU A 90 6.08 -1.50 0.70
C LEU A 90 5.48 -2.85 0.28
N TRP A 91 4.48 -3.33 1.02
CA TRP A 91 3.78 -4.57 0.69
C TRP A 91 3.13 -4.50 -0.69
N LEU A 92 2.29 -3.50 -0.91
CA LEU A 92 1.53 -3.32 -2.16
C LEU A 92 2.43 -2.99 -3.35
N SER A 93 3.49 -2.20 -3.16
CA SER A 93 4.47 -1.92 -4.21
C SER A 93 5.22 -3.17 -4.66
N GLY A 94 5.52 -4.07 -3.72
CA GLY A 94 6.10 -5.38 -4.04
C GLY A 94 5.13 -6.25 -4.84
N ILE A 95 3.86 -6.30 -4.46
CA ILE A 95 2.81 -7.01 -5.22
C ILE A 95 2.70 -6.44 -6.63
N ALA A 96 2.56 -5.13 -6.76
CA ALA A 96 2.44 -4.45 -8.04
C ALA A 96 3.64 -4.72 -8.97
N ALA A 97 4.86 -4.70 -8.41
CA ALA A 97 6.08 -5.02 -9.16
C ALA A 97 6.10 -6.49 -9.61
N ARG A 98 5.73 -7.42 -8.72
CA ARG A 98 5.65 -8.87 -9.04
C ARG A 98 4.64 -9.15 -10.15
N GLU A 99 3.47 -8.52 -10.12
CA GLU A 99 2.43 -8.66 -11.16
C GLU A 99 2.90 -8.18 -12.53
N ARG A 100 3.73 -7.14 -12.58
CA ARG A 100 4.36 -6.68 -13.82
C ARG A 100 5.52 -7.57 -14.29
N GLY A 101 5.90 -8.59 -13.53
CA GLY A 101 7.06 -9.43 -13.79
C GLY A 101 8.40 -8.81 -13.36
N ASP A 102 8.38 -7.69 -12.66
CA ASP A 102 9.58 -7.06 -12.11
C ASP A 102 9.92 -7.64 -10.74
N PHE A 103 10.33 -8.91 -10.76
CA PHE A 103 10.60 -9.69 -9.55
C PHE A 103 11.72 -9.09 -8.70
N LYS A 104 12.73 -8.48 -9.33
CA LYS A 104 13.83 -7.83 -8.58
C LYS A 104 13.34 -6.61 -7.81
N GLN A 105 12.51 -5.80 -8.43
CA GLN A 105 11.95 -4.63 -7.78
C GLN A 105 11.00 -5.04 -6.64
N ALA A 106 10.22 -6.09 -6.83
CA ALA A 106 9.37 -6.66 -5.77
C ALA A 106 10.21 -7.06 -4.54
N LEU A 107 11.33 -7.76 -4.76
CA LEU A 107 12.25 -8.13 -3.68
C LEU A 107 12.86 -6.92 -2.97
N ILE A 108 13.20 -5.86 -3.68
CA ILE A 108 13.76 -4.63 -3.08
C ILE A 108 12.75 -4.01 -2.10
N TYR A 109 11.47 -3.93 -2.47
CA TYR A 109 10.43 -3.44 -1.57
C TYR A 109 10.26 -4.36 -0.35
N TRP A 110 10.20 -5.68 -0.55
CA TRP A 110 9.96 -6.63 0.52
C TRP A 110 11.15 -6.83 1.46
N TYR A 111 12.39 -6.77 0.97
CA TYR A 111 13.58 -6.74 1.84
C TYR A 111 13.62 -5.51 2.75
N ARG A 112 13.08 -4.38 2.26
CA ARG A 112 12.92 -3.17 3.08
C ARG A 112 11.81 -3.33 4.13
N LEU A 113 10.78 -4.12 3.83
CA LEU A 113 9.64 -4.36 4.72
C LEU A 113 9.98 -5.34 5.86
N GLU A 114 10.85 -6.32 5.64
CA GLU A 114 11.19 -7.35 6.64
C GLU A 114 11.50 -6.78 8.03
N PRO A 115 12.44 -5.83 8.20
CA PRO A 115 12.77 -5.30 9.52
C PRO A 115 11.65 -4.49 10.15
N VAL A 116 10.72 -3.97 9.36
CA VAL A 116 9.53 -3.26 9.85
C VAL A 116 8.53 -4.21 10.51
N LEU A 117 8.48 -5.47 10.04
CA LEU A 117 7.53 -6.48 10.53
C LEU A 117 8.08 -7.41 11.61
N VAL A 118 9.26 -7.15 12.15
CA VAL A 118 9.95 -8.06 13.11
C VAL A 118 9.11 -8.39 14.34
N GLU A 119 8.27 -7.46 14.79
CA GLU A 119 7.37 -7.68 15.93
C GLU A 119 5.98 -8.24 15.53
N GLN A 120 5.78 -8.56 14.26
CA GLN A 120 4.54 -9.10 13.70
C GLN A 120 4.81 -10.46 13.01
N PRO A 121 5.04 -11.54 13.77
CA PRO A 121 5.58 -12.78 13.24
C PRO A 121 4.70 -13.45 12.19
N GLN A 122 3.38 -13.29 12.24
CA GLN A 122 2.47 -13.84 11.23
C GLN A 122 2.61 -13.11 9.89
N LEU A 123 2.69 -11.78 9.91
CA LEU A 123 2.88 -10.99 8.71
C LEU A 123 4.28 -11.19 8.13
N LEU A 124 5.28 -11.28 8.99
CA LEU A 124 6.66 -11.56 8.59
C LEU A 124 6.76 -12.94 7.91
N GLY A 125 6.14 -13.98 8.48
CA GLY A 125 6.12 -15.32 7.88
C GLY A 125 5.48 -15.34 6.49
N ASN A 126 4.36 -14.63 6.29
CA ASN A 126 3.74 -14.49 4.99
C ASN A 126 4.65 -13.75 3.99
N LEU A 127 5.33 -12.70 4.45
CA LEU A 127 6.28 -11.95 3.63
C LEU A 127 7.47 -12.82 3.22
N GLU A 128 8.06 -13.56 4.14
CA GLU A 128 9.19 -14.47 3.88
C GLU A 128 8.83 -15.53 2.86
N GLN A 129 7.61 -16.07 2.90
CA GLN A 129 7.13 -17.01 1.89
C GLN A 129 7.07 -16.35 0.50
N MET A 130 6.51 -15.15 0.40
CA MET A 130 6.43 -14.42 -0.86
C MET A 130 7.82 -14.06 -1.40
N ILE A 131 8.74 -13.70 -0.52
CA ILE A 131 10.15 -13.45 -0.86
C ILE A 131 10.77 -14.73 -1.45
N ALA A 132 10.67 -15.86 -0.76
CA ALA A 132 11.27 -17.13 -1.21
C ALA A 132 10.73 -17.56 -2.58
N GLU A 133 9.43 -17.46 -2.81
CA GLU A 133 8.82 -17.76 -4.11
C GLU A 133 9.35 -16.84 -5.23
N THR A 134 9.52 -15.56 -4.92
CA THR A 134 9.98 -14.55 -5.87
C THR A 134 11.48 -14.68 -6.15
N GLU A 135 12.29 -14.98 -5.13
CA GLU A 135 13.71 -15.31 -5.29
C GLU A 135 13.90 -16.53 -6.22
N ALA A 136 13.10 -17.57 -6.03
CA ALA A 136 13.11 -18.75 -6.90
C ALA A 136 12.79 -18.39 -8.35
N ALA A 137 11.82 -17.50 -8.58
CA ALA A 137 11.48 -17.04 -9.93
C ALA A 137 12.63 -16.23 -10.57
N VAL A 138 13.32 -15.38 -9.81
CA VAL A 138 14.49 -14.63 -10.30
C VAL A 138 15.61 -15.58 -10.72
N LEU A 139 15.93 -16.56 -9.87
CA LEU A 139 17.01 -17.53 -10.12
C LEU A 139 16.69 -18.47 -11.29
N THR A 140 15.43 -18.90 -11.41
CA THR A 140 14.97 -19.74 -12.54
C THR A 140 15.13 -19.01 -13.87
N ASN A 141 14.96 -17.67 -13.88
CA ASN A 141 15.18 -16.84 -15.07
C ASN A 141 16.67 -16.53 -15.33
N GLY A 142 17.60 -17.13 -14.57
CA GLY A 142 19.04 -16.95 -14.73
C GLY A 142 19.55 -15.58 -14.25
N ALA A 143 18.76 -14.83 -13.49
CA ALA A 143 19.13 -13.53 -12.98
C ALA A 143 19.69 -13.62 -11.54
N ALA A 144 20.54 -12.64 -11.16
CA ALA A 144 21.04 -12.51 -9.79
C ALA A 144 20.01 -11.83 -8.88
N LEU A 145 19.99 -12.23 -7.61
CA LEU A 145 19.17 -11.59 -6.58
C LEU A 145 19.67 -10.16 -6.27
N PRO A 146 18.78 -9.24 -5.94
CA PRO A 146 19.18 -7.94 -5.41
C PRO A 146 19.84 -8.08 -4.04
N ASN A 147 20.64 -7.09 -3.64
CA ASN A 147 21.34 -7.13 -2.38
C ASN A 147 20.40 -6.85 -1.19
N ARG A 148 20.17 -7.89 -0.36
CA ARG A 148 19.31 -7.83 0.84
C ARG A 148 19.94 -7.02 1.98
N SER A 149 21.29 -6.91 2.04
CA SER A 149 21.99 -6.24 3.13
C SER A 149 22.15 -4.73 2.96
N LYS A 150 21.77 -4.14 1.82
CA LYS A 150 21.72 -2.68 1.62
C LYS A 150 20.42 -2.05 2.15
N ASN A 151 19.93 -2.53 3.28
CA ASN A 151 18.78 -1.91 3.93
C ASN A 151 19.29 -0.69 4.74
N PRO A 152 18.85 0.54 4.46
CA PRO A 152 19.37 1.74 5.14
C PRO A 152 19.08 1.80 6.65
N ILE A 153 18.29 0.87 7.20
CA ILE A 153 18.02 0.78 8.64
C ILE A 153 19.20 0.13 9.39
N THR A 154 20.07 -0.65 8.74
CA THR A 154 21.21 -1.33 9.40
C THR A 154 22.54 -0.62 9.19
N GLY A 155 22.53 0.57 8.62
CA GLY A 155 23.71 1.40 8.42
C GLY A 155 24.06 2.26 9.64
N GLN A 156 24.44 1.61 10.73
CA GLN A 156 25.35 2.17 11.75
C GLN A 156 26.54 1.27 11.89
#